data_1c342482759647ea35020fa3e0f7d454
#
_entry.id   1c342482759647ea35020fa3e0f7d454
#
_cell.length_a   1.000
_cell.length_b   1.000
_cell.length_c   1.000
_cell.angle_alpha   90.00
_cell.angle_beta   90.00
_cell.angle_gamma   90.00
#
_symmetry.space_group_name_H-M   'P 1'
#
loop_
_entity.id
_entity.type
_entity.pdbx_description
1 polymer ?
#
loop_
_entity_poly.entity_id
_entity_poly.type
_entity_poly.pdbx_seq_one_letter_code
_entity_poly.pdbx_strand_id
1 'polypeptide(L)'
;LRSTDPLFRPVDMTTAPDGTLYITDMYHGIIQEGQWAQKGTYLRTKIEQYQLDKVIGLGRIWRITHDSKERDKTQPKMFEKTPGELIRYLEHPNGWWRDKAQQLIVLSRDQSTVPELKKVALSNKNQFARTHAIWCLEGLGALQTDLLKTLFQDPNPKIRIQAIRASETLYKSGNKSLAASYLKLLEDDNVDVALQAMLTVKFLEVPDYQKALSKIVKTNQAKGIQTVGTQILTPLKQENRWNRNEVLLTDVQQESLEKGKVIFNELCVQCHGNDGTGTPLGNGTVMAPPLSGSVRVQEHPEYIIKTILHGLEGAIDGKTYAAGIMVGNKEQSDDWVASITSYIR
;
A
#
# COMPACT_ATOMS: atom_id res chain seq x y z
N LEU A 1 -16.80 7.51 -9.20
CA LEU A 1 -16.69 8.57 -10.20
C LEU A 1 -16.27 7.96 -11.54
N ARG A 2 -16.91 8.39 -12.65
CA ARG A 2 -16.63 7.91 -14.00
C ARG A 2 -16.63 9.08 -14.98
N SER A 3 -15.66 9.11 -15.89
CA SER A 3 -15.62 10.04 -17.00
C SER A 3 -15.49 9.28 -18.33
N THR A 4 -16.05 9.82 -19.39
CA THR A 4 -15.85 9.38 -20.78
C THR A 4 -14.67 10.09 -21.45
N ASP A 5 -14.12 11.11 -20.79
CA ASP A 5 -12.94 11.84 -21.25
C ASP A 5 -11.68 11.02 -20.98
N PRO A 6 -10.92 10.58 -22.02
CA PRO A 6 -9.72 9.78 -21.87
C PRO A 6 -8.56 10.52 -21.19
N LEU A 7 -8.65 11.85 -21.08
CA LEU A 7 -7.61 12.69 -20.45
C LEU A 7 -7.88 12.91 -18.95
N PHE A 8 -9.04 12.52 -18.44
CA PHE A 8 -9.36 12.63 -17.01
C PHE A 8 -8.46 11.72 -16.18
N ARG A 9 -7.63 12.32 -15.34
CA ARG A 9 -6.62 11.64 -14.49
C ARG A 9 -6.74 12.13 -13.05
N PRO A 10 -7.78 11.69 -12.32
CA PRO A 10 -7.93 12.05 -10.91
C PRO A 10 -6.82 11.43 -10.08
N VAL A 11 -6.12 12.24 -9.30
CA VAL A 11 -4.96 11.82 -8.51
C VAL A 11 -5.17 12.00 -7.01
N ASP A 12 -6.07 12.88 -6.62
CA ASP A 12 -6.41 13.12 -5.22
C ASP A 12 -7.82 13.67 -5.07
N MET A 13 -8.41 13.49 -3.89
CA MET A 13 -9.71 14.05 -3.55
C MET A 13 -9.77 14.43 -2.07
N THR A 14 -10.44 15.55 -1.79
CA THR A 14 -10.63 16.03 -0.43
C THR A 14 -11.99 16.68 -0.23
N THR A 15 -12.54 16.55 0.97
CA THR A 15 -13.72 17.34 1.37
C THR A 15 -13.30 18.77 1.62
N ALA A 16 -14.07 19.72 1.10
CA ALA A 16 -13.84 21.15 1.30
C ALA A 16 -14.60 21.70 2.52
N PRO A 17 -14.21 22.87 3.05
CA PRO A 17 -14.90 23.47 4.18
C PRO A 17 -16.38 23.81 3.89
N ASP A 18 -16.73 24.01 2.63
CA ASP A 18 -18.10 24.29 2.17
C ASP A 18 -18.98 23.01 2.01
N GLY A 19 -18.46 21.84 2.39
CA GLY A 19 -19.17 20.56 2.30
C GLY A 19 -19.16 19.90 0.93
N THR A 20 -18.45 20.47 -0.05
CA THR A 20 -18.29 19.88 -1.39
C THR A 20 -17.07 18.97 -1.47
N LEU A 21 -17.00 18.13 -2.51
CA LEU A 21 -15.84 17.28 -2.78
C LEU A 21 -14.98 17.93 -3.86
N TYR A 22 -13.72 18.13 -3.58
CA TYR A 22 -12.73 18.59 -4.54
C TYR A 22 -11.92 17.41 -5.06
N ILE A 23 -11.66 17.42 -6.37
CA ILE A 23 -10.89 16.38 -7.06
C ILE A 23 -9.81 17.07 -7.87
N THR A 24 -8.57 16.72 -7.60
CA THR A 24 -7.43 17.15 -8.40
C THR A 24 -7.32 16.25 -9.62
N ASP A 25 -7.39 16.85 -10.80
CA ASP A 25 -7.26 16.16 -12.08
C ASP A 25 -6.03 16.69 -12.80
N MET A 26 -5.05 15.84 -13.00
CA MET A 26 -3.84 16.21 -13.75
C MET A 26 -4.17 16.58 -15.19
N TYR A 27 -5.25 16.06 -15.72
CA TYR A 27 -5.69 16.24 -17.10
C TYR A 27 -4.52 16.14 -18.09
N HIS A 28 -3.82 15.06 -17.98
CA HIS A 28 -2.61 14.79 -18.74
C HIS A 28 -2.79 13.49 -19.53
N GLY A 29 -2.48 13.52 -20.81
CA GLY A 29 -2.71 12.38 -21.67
C GLY A 29 -1.85 11.19 -21.30
N ILE A 30 -0.56 11.41 -21.09
CA ILE A 30 0.40 10.39 -20.64
C ILE A 30 1.35 11.00 -19.60
N ILE A 31 1.58 10.28 -18.51
CA ILE A 31 2.40 10.75 -17.39
C ILE A 31 3.84 10.21 -17.51
N GLN A 32 4.00 9.00 -18.00
CA GLN A 32 5.30 8.34 -18.18
C GLN A 32 5.45 7.94 -19.62
N GLU A 33 6.43 8.53 -20.31
CA GLU A 33 6.75 8.17 -21.69
C GLU A 33 7.97 7.27 -21.75
N GLY A 34 9.13 7.78 -21.55
CA GLY A 34 10.39 7.07 -21.46
C GLY A 34 10.48 5.76 -22.29
N GLN A 35 10.98 4.74 -21.67
CA GLN A 35 11.18 3.43 -22.29
C GLN A 35 9.87 2.69 -22.66
N TRP A 36 8.75 3.02 -22.00
CA TRP A 36 7.47 2.35 -22.18
C TRP A 36 6.73 2.75 -23.45
N ALA A 37 7.05 3.92 -24.00
CA ALA A 37 6.36 4.53 -25.12
C ALA A 37 7.26 4.74 -26.33
N GLN A 38 8.20 3.83 -26.57
CA GLN A 38 9.11 3.92 -27.71
C GLN A 38 8.39 3.76 -29.05
N LYS A 39 8.97 4.34 -30.10
CA LYS A 39 8.46 4.23 -31.45
C LYS A 39 8.33 2.76 -31.88
N GLY A 40 7.18 2.42 -32.44
CA GLY A 40 6.87 1.05 -32.86
C GLY A 40 6.15 0.20 -31.80
N THR A 41 5.98 0.68 -30.58
CA THR A 41 5.19 -0.03 -29.56
C THR A 41 3.69 0.25 -29.73
N TYR A 42 2.85 -0.68 -29.26
CA TYR A 42 1.39 -0.50 -29.21
C TYR A 42 1.02 0.78 -28.45
N LEU A 43 1.67 1.05 -27.31
CA LEU A 43 1.39 2.23 -26.50
C LEU A 43 1.71 3.51 -27.27
N ARG A 44 2.83 3.60 -28.00
CA ARG A 44 3.17 4.75 -28.83
C ARG A 44 2.11 5.00 -29.90
N THR A 45 1.62 3.95 -30.54
CA THR A 45 0.54 4.06 -31.53
C THR A 45 -0.72 4.69 -30.91
N LYS A 46 -1.09 4.31 -29.68
CA LYS A 46 -2.23 4.91 -28.97
C LYS A 46 -1.97 6.35 -28.53
N ILE A 47 -0.77 6.66 -28.07
CA ILE A 47 -0.37 8.04 -27.72
C ILE A 47 -0.54 8.95 -28.95
N GLU A 48 -0.04 8.54 -30.10
CA GLU A 48 -0.12 9.31 -31.33
C GLU A 48 -1.57 9.41 -31.85
N GLN A 49 -2.32 8.31 -31.83
CA GLN A 49 -3.72 8.26 -32.22
C GLN A 49 -4.59 9.26 -31.46
N TYR A 50 -4.38 9.39 -30.14
CA TYR A 50 -5.17 10.25 -29.26
C TYR A 50 -4.42 11.56 -28.89
N GLN A 51 -3.24 11.78 -29.45
CA GLN A 51 -2.39 12.95 -29.17
C GLN A 51 -2.13 13.17 -27.68
N LEU A 52 -1.92 12.06 -26.93
CA LEU A 52 -1.82 12.10 -25.48
C LEU A 52 -0.56 12.81 -24.98
N ASP A 53 0.50 12.90 -25.78
CA ASP A 53 1.74 13.61 -25.52
C ASP A 53 1.64 15.13 -25.67
N LYS A 54 0.56 15.63 -26.27
CA LYS A 54 0.37 17.07 -26.53
C LYS A 54 -0.41 17.80 -25.44
N VAL A 55 -1.05 17.05 -24.54
CA VAL A 55 -1.89 17.61 -23.50
C VAL A 55 -1.07 17.79 -22.23
N ILE A 56 -0.48 18.95 -22.04
CA ILE A 56 0.33 19.37 -20.88
C ILE A 56 -0.18 20.71 -20.34
N GLY A 57 -0.03 20.94 -19.03
CA GLY A 57 -0.35 22.22 -18.38
C GLY A 57 -1.84 22.53 -18.27
N LEU A 58 -2.72 21.54 -18.48
CA LEU A 58 -4.18 21.71 -18.43
C LEU A 58 -4.80 21.10 -17.15
N GLY A 59 -3.99 20.85 -16.13
CA GLY A 59 -4.46 20.38 -14.83
C GLY A 59 -5.56 21.27 -14.25
N ARG A 60 -6.53 20.67 -13.58
CA ARG A 60 -7.70 21.36 -13.03
C ARG A 60 -8.13 20.78 -11.69
N ILE A 61 -8.91 21.54 -10.97
CA ILE A 61 -9.55 21.11 -9.74
C ILE A 61 -11.06 21.14 -9.98
N TRP A 62 -11.68 19.97 -9.89
CA TRP A 62 -13.12 19.83 -9.97
C TRP A 62 -13.75 20.02 -8.60
N ARG A 63 -14.86 20.70 -8.55
CA ARG A 63 -15.74 20.76 -7.38
C ARG A 63 -17.03 20.01 -7.68
N ILE A 64 -17.30 18.97 -6.92
CA ILE A 64 -18.52 18.19 -7.03
C ILE A 64 -19.53 18.76 -6.04
N THR A 65 -20.66 19.19 -6.54
CA THR A 65 -21.81 19.69 -5.77
C THR A 65 -22.99 18.75 -5.94
N HIS A 66 -23.96 18.84 -5.04
CA HIS A 66 -25.23 18.14 -5.15
C HIS A 66 -26.36 19.15 -5.14
N ASP A 67 -27.30 19.05 -6.10
CA ASP A 67 -28.35 20.06 -6.32
C ASP A 67 -29.26 20.25 -5.10
N SER A 68 -29.46 19.20 -4.29
CA SER A 68 -30.27 19.28 -3.07
C SER A 68 -29.52 19.76 -1.82
N LYS A 69 -28.25 20.14 -1.95
CA LYS A 69 -27.39 20.56 -0.82
C LYS A 69 -26.81 21.93 -1.11
N GLU A 70 -27.17 22.92 -0.30
CA GLU A 70 -26.49 24.20 -0.33
C GLU A 70 -25.08 24.07 0.24
N ARG A 71 -24.16 24.83 -0.34
CA ARG A 71 -22.80 24.94 0.18
C ARG A 71 -22.77 25.80 1.43
N ASP A 72 -21.99 25.40 2.41
CA ASP A 72 -21.66 26.26 3.54
C ASP A 72 -20.79 27.43 3.05
N LYS A 73 -21.27 28.66 3.26
CA LYS A 73 -20.55 29.88 2.87
C LYS A 73 -19.67 30.46 3.97
N THR A 74 -19.60 29.78 5.12
CA THR A 74 -18.78 30.19 6.26
C THR A 74 -17.30 30.22 5.86
N GLN A 75 -16.66 31.34 6.11
CA GLN A 75 -15.23 31.49 5.90
C GLN A 75 -14.45 30.81 7.02
N PRO A 76 -13.56 29.84 6.72
CA PRO A 76 -12.84 29.11 7.75
C PRO A 76 -11.66 29.92 8.32
N LYS A 77 -11.93 30.96 9.08
CA LYS A 77 -10.92 31.80 9.72
C LYS A 77 -10.29 31.14 10.95
N MET A 78 -9.81 29.91 10.80
CA MET A 78 -9.34 29.09 11.92
C MET A 78 -7.97 29.50 12.44
N PHE A 79 -7.14 30.15 11.61
CA PHE A 79 -5.85 30.70 12.04
C PHE A 79 -6.01 31.93 12.97
N GLU A 80 -7.16 32.57 12.95
CA GLU A 80 -7.49 33.69 13.84
C GLU A 80 -8.01 33.22 15.21
N LYS A 81 -8.18 31.88 15.42
CA LYS A 81 -8.74 31.31 16.63
C LYS A 81 -7.65 30.85 17.60
N THR A 82 -7.91 31.06 18.90
CA THR A 82 -7.07 30.47 19.94
C THR A 82 -7.23 28.95 19.98
N PRO A 83 -6.23 28.20 20.48
CA PRO A 83 -6.34 26.74 20.59
C PRO A 83 -7.57 26.28 21.40
N GLY A 84 -7.95 27.01 22.44
CA GLY A 84 -9.15 26.71 23.23
C GLY A 84 -10.46 26.91 22.43
N GLU A 85 -10.53 27.92 21.58
CA GLU A 85 -11.68 28.12 20.69
C GLU A 85 -11.77 27.05 19.62
N LEU A 86 -10.63 26.49 19.16
CA LEU A 86 -10.57 25.43 18.15
C LEU A 86 -11.17 24.12 18.65
N ILE A 87 -11.19 23.85 19.96
CA ILE A 87 -11.79 22.64 20.52
C ILE A 87 -13.27 22.49 20.13
N ARG A 88 -14.00 23.57 19.99
CA ARG A 88 -15.44 23.55 19.59
C ARG A 88 -15.62 22.99 18.17
N TYR A 89 -14.65 23.17 17.28
CA TYR A 89 -14.72 22.66 15.92
C TYR A 89 -14.50 21.14 15.83
N LEU A 90 -14.04 20.49 16.90
CA LEU A 90 -13.96 19.01 16.95
C LEU A 90 -15.35 18.34 16.87
N GLU A 91 -16.43 19.09 17.12
CA GLU A 91 -17.81 18.61 16.98
C GLU A 91 -18.44 18.94 15.62
N HIS A 92 -17.74 19.66 14.75
CA HIS A 92 -18.30 20.13 13.51
C HIS A 92 -18.76 18.96 12.63
N PRO A 93 -19.95 19.03 11.97
CA PRO A 93 -20.46 17.94 11.14
C PRO A 93 -19.55 17.60 9.95
N ASN A 94 -18.93 18.63 9.34
CA ASN A 94 -17.97 18.45 8.26
C ASN A 94 -16.58 18.05 8.79
N GLY A 95 -16.02 16.94 8.30
CA GLY A 95 -14.70 16.42 8.69
C GLY A 95 -13.54 17.39 8.47
N TRP A 96 -13.57 18.17 7.40
CA TRP A 96 -12.53 19.16 7.11
C TRP A 96 -12.28 20.11 8.30
N TRP A 97 -13.36 20.60 8.92
CA TRP A 97 -13.26 21.50 10.07
C TRP A 97 -12.66 20.80 11.29
N ARG A 98 -13.06 19.55 11.55
CA ARG A 98 -12.54 18.77 12.67
C ARG A 98 -11.04 18.48 12.49
N ASP A 99 -10.64 18.03 11.28
CA ASP A 99 -9.25 17.70 10.96
C ASP A 99 -8.35 18.95 11.07
N LYS A 100 -8.82 20.10 10.56
CA LYS A 100 -8.06 21.35 10.66
C LYS A 100 -7.97 21.86 12.09
N ALA A 101 -9.03 21.75 12.88
CA ALA A 101 -9.00 22.08 14.30
C ALA A 101 -7.98 21.24 15.05
N GLN A 102 -8.01 19.92 14.88
CA GLN A 102 -7.02 19.01 15.46
C GLN A 102 -5.60 19.39 15.05
N GLN A 103 -5.37 19.60 13.74
CA GLN A 103 -4.05 19.99 13.24
C GLN A 103 -3.52 21.26 13.91
N LEU A 104 -4.34 22.31 14.00
CA LEU A 104 -3.94 23.58 14.59
C LEU A 104 -3.73 23.50 16.11
N ILE A 105 -4.57 22.74 16.82
CA ILE A 105 -4.39 22.49 18.27
C ILE A 105 -3.04 21.80 18.52
N VAL A 106 -2.73 20.75 17.76
CA VAL A 106 -1.46 20.01 17.92
C VAL A 106 -0.26 20.90 17.57
N LEU A 107 -0.33 21.65 16.47
CA LEU A 107 0.75 22.54 16.02
C LEU A 107 1.01 23.69 17.00
N SER A 108 -0.02 24.17 17.71
CA SER A 108 0.14 25.23 18.72
C SER A 108 0.98 24.81 19.91
N ARG A 109 1.04 23.50 20.22
CA ARG A 109 1.67 22.92 21.41
C ARG A 109 1.17 23.50 22.74
N ASP A 110 0.01 24.13 22.74
CA ASP A 110 -0.57 24.80 23.91
C ASP A 110 -1.14 23.77 24.91
N GLN A 111 -0.38 23.53 25.98
CA GLN A 111 -0.76 22.58 27.03
C GLN A 111 -1.96 23.06 27.87
N SER A 112 -2.35 24.33 27.79
CA SER A 112 -3.52 24.83 28.50
C SER A 112 -4.84 24.23 28.01
N THR A 113 -4.84 23.69 26.81
CA THR A 113 -5.99 22.97 26.17
C THR A 113 -6.23 21.57 26.73
N VAL A 114 -5.23 20.96 27.38
CA VAL A 114 -5.26 19.57 27.85
C VAL A 114 -6.45 19.24 28.76
N PRO A 115 -6.80 20.05 29.78
CA PRO A 115 -7.92 19.76 30.66
C PRO A 115 -9.27 19.66 29.91
N GLU A 116 -9.53 20.58 28.97
CA GLU A 116 -10.78 20.57 28.20
C GLU A 116 -10.77 19.43 27.19
N LEU A 117 -9.64 19.13 26.52
CA LEU A 117 -9.53 17.98 25.64
C LEU A 117 -9.78 16.66 26.37
N LYS A 118 -9.30 16.49 27.61
CA LYS A 118 -9.61 15.32 28.45
C LYS A 118 -11.11 15.21 28.72
N LYS A 119 -11.76 16.31 29.05
CA LYS A 119 -13.20 16.35 29.27
C LYS A 119 -13.97 15.97 28.01
N VAL A 120 -13.59 16.51 26.84
CA VAL A 120 -14.19 16.15 25.54
C VAL A 120 -13.99 14.66 25.26
N ALA A 121 -12.79 14.12 25.43
CA ALA A 121 -12.49 12.71 25.20
C ALA A 121 -13.33 11.77 26.06
N LEU A 122 -13.60 12.12 27.30
CA LEU A 122 -14.30 11.28 28.26
C LEU A 122 -15.83 11.37 28.15
N SER A 123 -16.38 12.57 27.93
CA SER A 123 -17.81 12.82 28.19
C SER A 123 -18.58 13.48 27.06
N ASN A 124 -17.96 13.84 25.96
CA ASN A 124 -18.69 14.45 24.84
C ASN A 124 -19.65 13.43 24.20
N LYS A 125 -20.85 13.88 23.82
CA LYS A 125 -21.86 13.03 23.17
C LYS A 125 -21.49 12.69 21.71
N ASN A 126 -20.69 13.54 21.07
CA ASN A 126 -20.24 13.34 19.70
C ASN A 126 -19.00 12.45 19.68
N GLN A 127 -19.13 11.24 19.14
CA GLN A 127 -18.00 10.29 19.05
C GLN A 127 -16.83 10.83 18.22
N PHE A 128 -17.09 11.65 17.20
CA PHE A 128 -16.02 12.25 16.39
C PHE A 128 -15.22 13.28 17.22
N ALA A 129 -15.89 14.13 17.99
CA ALA A 129 -15.22 15.05 18.89
C ALA A 129 -14.33 14.31 19.89
N ARG A 130 -14.84 13.23 20.47
CA ARG A 130 -14.08 12.38 21.40
C ARG A 130 -12.84 11.78 20.73
N THR A 131 -13.00 11.26 19.51
CA THR A 131 -11.89 10.71 18.72
C THR A 131 -10.83 11.77 18.45
N HIS A 132 -11.22 12.94 17.94
CA HIS A 132 -10.29 14.02 17.65
C HIS A 132 -9.60 14.54 18.93
N ALA A 133 -10.31 14.60 20.06
CA ALA A 133 -9.72 15.00 21.35
C ALA A 133 -8.64 14.00 21.83
N ILE A 134 -8.87 12.68 21.66
CA ILE A 134 -7.86 11.66 21.97
C ILE A 134 -6.60 11.88 21.12
N TRP A 135 -6.74 12.14 19.82
CA TRP A 135 -5.61 12.37 18.92
C TRP A 135 -4.95 13.74 19.15
N CYS A 136 -5.68 14.76 19.57
CA CYS A 136 -5.07 16.01 20.05
C CYS A 136 -4.19 15.78 21.28
N LEU A 137 -4.69 15.01 22.27
CA LEU A 137 -3.92 14.66 23.47
C LEU A 137 -2.67 13.84 23.14
N GLU A 138 -2.77 12.94 22.18
CA GLU A 138 -1.62 12.17 21.66
C GLU A 138 -0.58 13.11 21.04
N GLY A 139 -1.00 13.95 20.08
CA GLY A 139 -0.11 14.88 19.37
C GLY A 139 0.52 15.96 20.28
N LEU A 140 -0.14 16.32 21.39
CA LEU A 140 0.40 17.21 22.43
C LEU A 140 1.31 16.48 23.43
N GLY A 141 1.50 15.15 23.32
CA GLY A 141 2.22 14.35 24.31
C GLY A 141 1.56 14.31 25.70
N ALA A 142 0.25 14.52 25.76
CA ALA A 142 -0.51 14.69 27.01
C ALA A 142 -1.37 13.46 27.37
N LEU A 143 -1.22 12.34 26.65
CA LEU A 143 -1.87 11.08 27.02
C LEU A 143 -1.30 10.54 28.33
N GLN A 144 -2.20 10.13 29.22
CA GLN A 144 -1.85 9.56 30.53
C GLN A 144 -2.45 8.16 30.66
N THR A 145 -1.75 7.28 31.37
CA THR A 145 -2.15 5.89 31.57
C THR A 145 -3.55 5.74 32.14
N ASP A 146 -3.93 6.54 33.13
CA ASP A 146 -5.24 6.42 33.79
C ASP A 146 -6.39 6.86 32.87
N LEU A 147 -6.18 7.91 32.08
CA LEU A 147 -7.11 8.31 31.05
C LEU A 147 -7.34 7.16 30.03
N LEU A 148 -6.25 6.56 29.56
CA LEU A 148 -6.32 5.46 28.59
C LEU A 148 -7.01 4.22 29.17
N LYS A 149 -6.72 3.84 30.41
CA LYS A 149 -7.43 2.74 31.09
C LYS A 149 -8.94 2.97 31.18
N THR A 150 -9.35 4.23 31.41
CA THR A 150 -10.78 4.59 31.38
C THR A 150 -11.36 4.47 29.98
N LEU A 151 -10.67 4.99 28.95
CA LEU A 151 -11.10 4.93 27.57
C LEU A 151 -11.11 3.49 26.98
N PHE A 152 -10.27 2.59 27.49
CA PHE A 152 -10.31 1.16 27.12
C PHE A 152 -11.56 0.43 27.59
N GLN A 153 -12.29 1.01 28.55
CA GLN A 153 -13.56 0.48 29.05
C GLN A 153 -14.77 1.28 28.58
N ASP A 154 -14.56 2.17 27.60
CA ASP A 154 -15.64 3.01 27.08
C ASP A 154 -16.76 2.15 26.47
N PRO A 155 -18.04 2.48 26.70
CA PRO A 155 -19.15 1.73 26.11
C PRO A 155 -19.16 1.74 24.57
N ASN A 156 -18.58 2.80 23.96
CA ASN A 156 -18.47 2.89 22.51
C ASN A 156 -17.20 2.18 22.02
N PRO A 157 -17.32 1.06 21.26
CA PRO A 157 -16.16 0.31 20.76
C PRO A 157 -15.25 1.15 19.85
N LYS A 158 -15.77 2.14 19.13
CA LYS A 158 -14.95 3.01 18.29
C LYS A 158 -14.00 3.87 19.13
N ILE A 159 -14.43 4.29 20.32
CA ILE A 159 -13.56 5.03 21.26
C ILE A 159 -12.49 4.09 21.83
N ARG A 160 -12.84 2.86 22.21
CA ARG A 160 -11.84 1.87 22.65
C ARG A 160 -10.76 1.64 21.61
N ILE A 161 -11.16 1.44 20.34
CA ILE A 161 -10.21 1.28 19.21
C ILE A 161 -9.26 2.46 19.07
N GLN A 162 -9.80 3.69 19.10
CA GLN A 162 -8.96 4.89 18.97
C GLN A 162 -8.03 5.08 20.16
N ALA A 163 -8.49 4.78 21.37
CA ALA A 163 -7.65 4.83 22.56
C ALA A 163 -6.50 3.81 22.50
N ILE A 164 -6.75 2.58 22.03
CA ILE A 164 -5.72 1.56 21.82
C ILE A 164 -4.66 2.10 20.85
N ARG A 165 -5.05 2.60 19.69
CA ARG A 165 -4.12 3.12 18.68
C ARG A 165 -3.33 4.33 19.18
N ALA A 166 -4.00 5.31 19.77
CA ALA A 166 -3.35 6.51 20.28
C ALA A 166 -2.36 6.20 21.43
N SER A 167 -2.60 5.13 22.19
CA SER A 167 -1.73 4.73 23.29
C SER A 167 -0.41 4.07 22.84
N GLU A 168 -0.29 3.68 21.57
CA GLU A 168 0.90 3.01 21.03
C GLU A 168 2.14 3.91 21.13
N THR A 169 2.00 5.21 20.90
CA THR A 169 3.08 6.20 21.03
C THR A 169 3.60 6.26 22.46
N LEU A 170 2.68 6.28 23.45
CA LEU A 170 3.06 6.29 24.88
C LEU A 170 3.80 5.00 25.26
N TYR A 171 3.37 3.84 24.77
CA TYR A 171 4.04 2.58 25.02
C TYR A 171 5.44 2.52 24.39
N LYS A 172 5.60 3.04 23.17
CA LYS A 172 6.89 3.13 22.47
C LYS A 172 7.86 4.09 23.17
N SER A 173 7.37 5.17 23.78
CA SER A 173 8.21 6.10 24.55
C SER A 173 8.73 5.52 25.89
N GLY A 174 8.43 4.24 26.17
CA GLY A 174 8.96 3.54 27.35
C GLY A 174 7.93 3.24 28.44
N ASN A 175 6.72 3.80 28.39
CA ASN A 175 5.68 3.51 29.38
C ASN A 175 5.00 2.17 29.12
N LYS A 176 5.51 1.10 29.72
CA LYS A 176 5.02 -0.28 29.54
C LYS A 176 3.81 -0.65 30.43
N SER A 177 3.27 0.27 31.22
CA SER A 177 2.20 0.01 32.18
C SER A 177 0.87 -0.43 31.57
N LEU A 178 0.70 -0.26 30.25
CA LEU A 178 -0.50 -0.66 29.52
C LEU A 178 -0.46 -2.11 28.97
N ALA A 179 0.67 -2.83 29.13
CA ALA A 179 0.84 -4.18 28.60
C ALA A 179 -0.30 -5.14 28.99
N ALA A 180 -0.62 -5.22 30.29
CA ALA A 180 -1.71 -6.06 30.79
C ALA A 180 -3.08 -5.64 30.26
N SER A 181 -3.30 -4.33 30.05
CA SER A 181 -4.55 -3.82 29.48
C SER A 181 -4.74 -4.25 28.01
N TYR A 182 -3.68 -4.21 27.20
CA TYR A 182 -3.72 -4.68 25.82
C TYR A 182 -4.03 -6.17 25.74
N LEU A 183 -3.40 -7.00 26.60
CA LEU A 183 -3.66 -8.42 26.64
C LEU A 183 -5.11 -8.73 27.05
N LYS A 184 -5.69 -7.96 27.97
CA LYS A 184 -7.10 -8.08 28.35
C LYS A 184 -8.05 -7.72 27.20
N LEU A 185 -7.74 -6.70 26.39
CA LEU A 185 -8.53 -6.25 25.27
C LEU A 185 -8.56 -7.25 24.09
N LEU A 186 -7.69 -8.27 24.09
CA LEU A 186 -7.80 -9.40 23.17
C LEU A 186 -9.08 -10.21 23.38
N GLU A 187 -9.65 -10.16 24.58
CA GLU A 187 -10.92 -10.84 24.97
C GLU A 187 -12.12 -9.88 24.93
N ASP A 188 -12.02 -8.72 24.27
CA ASP A 188 -13.13 -7.76 24.16
C ASP A 188 -14.31 -8.37 23.39
N ASP A 189 -15.54 -8.14 23.88
CA ASP A 189 -16.77 -8.64 23.27
C ASP A 189 -16.98 -8.11 21.83
N ASN A 190 -16.42 -6.94 21.53
CA ASN A 190 -16.46 -6.38 20.19
C ASN A 190 -15.27 -6.85 19.37
N VAL A 191 -15.55 -7.57 18.29
CA VAL A 191 -14.52 -8.16 17.39
C VAL A 191 -13.54 -7.14 16.84
N ASP A 192 -14.00 -5.92 16.51
CA ASP A 192 -13.12 -4.88 15.95
C ASP A 192 -12.13 -4.36 17.00
N VAL A 193 -12.54 -4.30 18.28
CA VAL A 193 -11.66 -3.92 19.40
C VAL A 193 -10.61 -5.01 19.64
N ALA A 194 -11.04 -6.27 19.69
CA ALA A 194 -10.14 -7.40 19.84
C ALA A 194 -9.12 -7.47 18.68
N LEU A 195 -9.56 -7.26 17.44
CA LEU A 195 -8.67 -7.18 16.27
C LEU A 195 -7.65 -6.04 16.39
N GLN A 196 -8.10 -4.84 16.81
CA GLN A 196 -7.15 -3.74 17.03
C GLN A 196 -6.15 -4.08 18.13
N ALA A 197 -6.60 -4.70 19.22
CA ALA A 197 -5.70 -5.13 20.28
C ALA A 197 -4.68 -6.17 19.78
N MET A 198 -5.09 -7.15 18.95
CA MET A 198 -4.20 -8.13 18.32
C MET A 198 -3.11 -7.46 17.47
N LEU A 199 -3.49 -6.50 16.64
CA LEU A 199 -2.54 -5.74 15.83
C LEU A 199 -1.57 -4.94 16.70
N THR A 200 -2.08 -4.28 17.74
CA THR A 200 -1.29 -3.46 18.67
C THR A 200 -0.30 -4.31 19.50
N VAL A 201 -0.73 -5.46 20.05
CA VAL A 201 0.21 -6.31 20.83
C VAL A 201 1.32 -6.88 19.95
N LYS A 202 1.02 -7.20 18.68
CA LYS A 202 2.04 -7.61 17.71
C LYS A 202 2.96 -6.46 17.33
N PHE A 203 2.41 -5.30 17.02
CA PHE A 203 3.19 -4.12 16.61
C PHE A 203 4.15 -3.61 17.71
N LEU A 204 3.72 -3.69 18.96
CA LEU A 204 4.49 -3.26 20.13
C LEU A 204 5.35 -4.37 20.74
N GLU A 205 5.22 -5.59 20.24
CA GLU A 205 5.86 -6.79 20.79
C GLU A 205 5.65 -6.92 22.30
N VAL A 206 4.38 -6.77 22.72
CA VAL A 206 3.99 -6.83 24.13
C VAL A 206 4.38 -8.19 24.71
N PRO A 207 5.05 -8.28 25.87
CA PRO A 207 5.41 -9.57 26.46
C PRO A 207 4.23 -10.56 26.52
N ASP A 208 4.48 -11.84 26.26
CA ASP A 208 3.49 -12.95 26.27
C ASP A 208 2.36 -12.86 25.23
N TYR A 209 2.39 -11.91 24.29
CA TYR A 209 1.32 -11.73 23.30
C TYR A 209 1.04 -13.01 22.49
N GLN A 210 2.07 -13.77 22.11
CA GLN A 210 1.91 -14.98 21.32
C GLN A 210 1.10 -16.04 22.06
N LYS A 211 1.36 -16.21 23.35
CA LYS A 211 0.63 -17.15 24.22
C LYS A 211 -0.83 -16.72 24.37
N ALA A 212 -1.07 -15.43 24.60
CA ALA A 212 -2.42 -14.86 24.69
C ALA A 212 -3.18 -15.02 23.37
N LEU A 213 -2.58 -14.67 22.23
CA LEU A 213 -3.19 -14.85 20.90
C LEU A 213 -3.51 -16.31 20.59
N SER A 214 -2.61 -17.26 20.92
CA SER A 214 -2.86 -18.69 20.71
C SER A 214 -4.07 -19.18 21.48
N LYS A 215 -4.33 -18.64 22.68
CA LYS A 215 -5.54 -18.94 23.45
C LYS A 215 -6.79 -18.39 22.73
N ILE A 216 -6.76 -17.13 22.33
CA ILE A 216 -7.91 -16.47 21.68
C ILE A 216 -8.29 -17.13 20.36
N VAL A 217 -7.30 -17.42 19.51
CA VAL A 217 -7.54 -18.11 18.23
C VAL A 217 -8.21 -19.48 18.44
N LYS A 218 -7.90 -20.20 19.53
CA LYS A 218 -8.54 -21.48 19.83
C LYS A 218 -9.98 -21.36 20.34
N THR A 219 -10.32 -20.28 21.01
CA THR A 219 -11.60 -20.12 21.72
C THR A 219 -12.60 -19.24 21.00
N ASN A 220 -12.17 -18.28 20.22
CA ASN A 220 -13.02 -17.31 19.52
C ASN A 220 -13.24 -17.73 18.06
N GLN A 221 -14.51 -17.93 17.66
CA GLN A 221 -14.88 -18.40 16.33
C GLN A 221 -15.10 -17.29 15.29
N ALA A 222 -14.93 -16.02 15.66
CA ALA A 222 -15.07 -14.91 14.73
C ALA A 222 -14.02 -15.00 13.61
N LYS A 223 -14.47 -15.00 12.35
CA LYS A 223 -13.60 -15.17 11.17
C LYS A 223 -12.42 -14.19 11.15
N GLY A 224 -12.64 -12.93 11.54
CA GLY A 224 -11.56 -11.93 11.62
C GLY A 224 -10.47 -12.33 12.63
N ILE A 225 -10.88 -12.77 13.83
CA ILE A 225 -9.96 -13.23 14.87
C ILE A 225 -9.16 -14.45 14.40
N GLN A 226 -9.82 -15.43 13.77
CA GLN A 226 -9.16 -16.62 13.22
C GLN A 226 -8.13 -16.23 12.15
N THR A 227 -8.52 -15.40 11.19
CA THR A 227 -7.66 -15.03 10.07
C THR A 227 -6.44 -14.23 10.55
N VAL A 228 -6.68 -13.12 11.26
CA VAL A 228 -5.60 -12.21 11.70
C VAL A 228 -4.72 -12.89 12.76
N GLY A 229 -5.32 -13.60 13.72
CA GLY A 229 -4.57 -14.29 14.75
C GLY A 229 -3.67 -15.39 14.21
N THR A 230 -4.18 -16.19 13.26
CA THR A 230 -3.37 -17.22 12.59
C THR A 230 -2.22 -16.59 11.81
N GLN A 231 -2.47 -15.50 11.07
CA GLN A 231 -1.40 -14.77 10.35
C GLN A 231 -0.32 -14.23 11.29
N ILE A 232 -0.71 -13.66 12.44
CA ILE A 232 0.25 -13.13 13.41
C ILE A 232 1.07 -14.26 14.06
N LEU A 233 0.46 -15.41 14.33
CA LEU A 233 1.11 -16.54 14.98
C LEU A 233 1.94 -17.40 14.02
N THR A 234 1.63 -17.37 12.73
CA THR A 234 2.43 -18.06 11.72
C THR A 234 3.76 -17.33 11.58
N PRO A 235 4.90 -17.98 11.86
CA PRO A 235 6.18 -17.37 11.58
C PRO A 235 6.18 -16.93 10.11
N LEU A 236 6.47 -15.67 9.85
CA LEU A 236 6.85 -15.28 8.51
C LEU A 236 8.08 -16.16 8.21
N LYS A 237 7.92 -17.19 7.37
CA LYS A 237 9.08 -17.68 6.64
C LYS A 237 9.76 -16.45 6.12
N GLN A 238 11.07 -16.30 6.35
CA GLN A 238 11.87 -15.31 5.63
C GLN A 238 11.78 -15.71 4.15
N GLU A 239 10.63 -15.43 3.57
CA GLU A 239 10.50 -15.39 2.13
C GLU A 239 11.36 -14.21 1.72
N ASN A 240 12.47 -14.51 1.07
CA ASN A 240 13.17 -13.52 0.30
C ASN A 240 12.09 -12.69 -0.38
N ARG A 241 12.11 -11.37 -0.21
CA ARG A 241 11.11 -10.43 -0.75
C ARG A 241 10.92 -10.57 -2.27
N TRP A 242 11.75 -11.37 -2.90
CA TRP A 242 11.77 -11.75 -4.31
C TRP A 242 11.00 -13.05 -4.62
N ASN A 243 10.72 -13.92 -3.60
CA ASN A 243 9.89 -15.13 -3.77
C ASN A 243 8.42 -14.89 -3.39
N ARG A 244 7.85 -13.76 -3.80
CA ARG A 244 6.43 -13.48 -3.56
C ARG A 244 5.44 -14.29 -4.40
N ASN A 245 5.92 -15.19 -5.23
CA ASN A 245 5.09 -16.04 -6.07
C ASN A 245 5.55 -17.50 -6.00
N GLU A 246 5.48 -18.16 -4.85
CA GLU A 246 5.09 -19.56 -4.91
C GLU A 246 3.59 -19.55 -5.25
N VAL A 247 3.26 -19.28 -6.49
CA VAL A 247 2.01 -19.71 -7.09
C VAL A 247 2.02 -21.22 -6.89
N LEU A 248 1.02 -21.75 -6.17
CA LEU A 248 0.79 -23.19 -6.14
C LEU A 248 0.51 -23.58 -7.60
N LEU A 249 1.56 -24.06 -8.25
CA LEU A 249 1.48 -24.48 -9.63
C LEU A 249 0.61 -25.74 -9.69
N THR A 250 -0.24 -25.83 -10.66
CA THR A 250 -0.92 -27.08 -10.98
C THR A 250 0.11 -28.09 -11.47
N ASP A 251 -0.19 -29.39 -11.40
CA ASP A 251 0.69 -30.47 -11.89
C ASP A 251 1.12 -30.20 -13.34
N VAL A 252 0.22 -29.70 -14.19
CA VAL A 252 0.51 -29.36 -15.59
C VAL A 252 1.51 -28.19 -15.71
N GLN A 253 1.39 -27.20 -14.84
CA GLN A 253 2.32 -26.05 -14.82
C GLN A 253 3.69 -26.48 -14.32
N GLN A 254 3.74 -27.38 -13.33
CA GLN A 254 4.98 -27.91 -12.81
C GLN A 254 5.70 -28.78 -13.84
N GLU A 255 4.96 -29.62 -14.55
CA GLU A 255 5.51 -30.41 -15.66
C GLU A 255 6.08 -29.51 -16.77
N SER A 256 5.38 -28.44 -17.13
CA SER A 256 5.86 -27.47 -18.11
C SER A 256 7.16 -26.77 -17.68
N LEU A 257 7.29 -26.40 -16.38
CA LEU A 257 8.53 -25.85 -15.84
C LEU A 257 9.69 -26.82 -15.90
N GLU A 258 9.48 -28.08 -15.53
CA GLU A 258 10.54 -29.10 -15.58
C GLU A 258 10.98 -29.36 -17.04
N LYS A 259 10.06 -29.43 -17.98
CA LYS A 259 10.38 -29.46 -19.43
C LYS A 259 11.22 -28.24 -19.85
N GLY A 260 10.78 -27.04 -19.45
CA GLY A 260 11.49 -25.79 -19.76
C GLY A 260 12.92 -25.78 -19.21
N LYS A 261 13.12 -26.31 -17.98
CA LYS A 261 14.43 -26.47 -17.37
C LYS A 261 15.36 -27.39 -18.17
N VAL A 262 14.84 -28.52 -18.68
CA VAL A 262 15.60 -29.43 -19.52
C VAL A 262 16.01 -28.71 -20.81
N ILE A 263 15.07 -28.03 -21.48
CA ILE A 263 15.34 -27.26 -22.70
C ILE A 263 16.42 -26.21 -22.46
N PHE A 264 16.31 -25.47 -21.35
CA PHE A 264 17.28 -24.43 -20.99
C PHE A 264 18.70 -25.00 -20.85
N ASN A 265 18.83 -26.11 -20.14
CA ASN A 265 20.12 -26.75 -19.89
C ASN A 265 20.73 -27.36 -21.16
N GLU A 266 19.93 -27.78 -22.13
CA GLU A 266 20.41 -28.33 -23.37
C GLU A 266 20.82 -27.28 -24.40
N LEU A 267 20.09 -26.16 -24.48
CA LEU A 267 20.27 -25.20 -25.56
C LEU A 267 20.70 -23.80 -25.10
N CYS A 268 20.15 -23.29 -24.01
CA CYS A 268 20.27 -21.89 -23.64
C CYS A 268 21.46 -21.61 -22.73
N VAL A 269 21.83 -22.58 -21.88
CA VAL A 269 22.84 -22.45 -20.85
C VAL A 269 24.21 -22.06 -21.37
N GLN A 270 24.57 -22.48 -22.57
CA GLN A 270 25.90 -22.21 -23.15
C GLN A 270 26.15 -20.71 -23.31
N CYS A 271 25.14 -19.95 -23.69
CA CYS A 271 25.23 -18.51 -23.90
C CYS A 271 24.78 -17.72 -22.67
N HIS A 272 23.71 -18.18 -22.00
CA HIS A 272 23.08 -17.43 -20.90
C HIS A 272 23.57 -17.82 -19.50
N GLY A 273 24.40 -18.87 -19.37
CA GLY A 273 24.93 -19.35 -18.08
C GLY A 273 23.87 -20.17 -17.28
N ASN A 274 24.33 -20.97 -16.32
CA ASN A 274 23.47 -21.82 -15.50
C ASN A 274 22.48 -21.05 -14.63
N ASP A 275 22.83 -19.82 -14.26
CA ASP A 275 22.04 -18.92 -13.41
C ASP A 275 21.32 -17.82 -14.22
N GLY A 276 21.42 -17.87 -15.55
CA GLY A 276 20.85 -16.87 -16.43
C GLY A 276 21.54 -15.51 -16.42
N THR A 277 22.74 -15.37 -15.85
CA THR A 277 23.48 -14.10 -15.78
C THR A 277 24.39 -13.85 -16.99
N GLY A 278 24.46 -14.80 -17.92
CA GLY A 278 25.35 -14.80 -19.08
C GLY A 278 26.65 -15.54 -18.83
N THR A 279 27.10 -16.34 -19.80
CA THR A 279 28.36 -17.10 -19.68
C THR A 279 29.57 -16.17 -19.70
N PRO A 280 30.43 -16.12 -18.66
CA PRO A 280 31.56 -15.21 -18.58
C PRO A 280 32.64 -15.55 -19.64
N LEU A 281 33.26 -14.50 -20.24
CA LEU A 281 34.31 -14.62 -21.25
C LEU A 281 35.72 -14.26 -20.74
N GLY A 282 35.92 -14.14 -19.42
CA GLY A 282 37.21 -13.92 -18.79
C GLY A 282 37.74 -12.48 -18.81
N ASN A 283 37.12 -11.56 -19.55
CA ASN A 283 37.48 -10.16 -19.67
C ASN A 283 36.49 -9.19 -19.03
N GLY A 284 35.63 -9.69 -18.16
CA GLY A 284 34.52 -8.94 -17.54
C GLY A 284 33.28 -8.78 -18.43
N THR A 285 33.27 -9.42 -19.63
CA THR A 285 32.12 -9.46 -20.50
C THR A 285 31.41 -10.83 -20.40
N VAL A 286 30.20 -10.90 -20.89
CA VAL A 286 29.39 -12.14 -20.96
C VAL A 286 29.00 -12.45 -22.41
N MET A 287 28.77 -13.73 -22.71
CA MET A 287 28.51 -14.23 -24.04
C MET A 287 27.16 -13.74 -24.59
N ALA A 288 26.13 -13.72 -23.77
CA ALA A 288 24.78 -13.26 -24.10
C ALA A 288 24.20 -12.37 -22.99
N PRO A 289 23.14 -11.59 -23.24
CA PRO A 289 22.52 -10.74 -22.24
C PRO A 289 21.98 -11.56 -21.06
N PRO A 290 22.10 -11.05 -19.83
CA PRO A 290 21.49 -11.67 -18.66
C PRO A 290 19.97 -11.82 -18.84
N LEU A 291 19.45 -12.99 -18.51
CA LEU A 291 18.02 -13.26 -18.39
C LEU A 291 17.56 -12.98 -16.95
N SER A 292 18.36 -13.41 -15.98
CA SER A 292 18.10 -13.19 -14.56
C SER A 292 18.09 -11.69 -14.24
N GLY A 293 17.00 -11.20 -13.65
CA GLY A 293 16.80 -9.78 -13.32
C GLY A 293 16.53 -8.88 -14.53
N SER A 294 16.40 -9.43 -15.73
CA SER A 294 16.12 -8.67 -16.94
C SER A 294 14.67 -8.17 -16.94
N VAL A 295 14.50 -6.87 -17.07
CA VAL A 295 13.16 -6.25 -17.21
C VAL A 295 12.46 -6.80 -18.45
N ARG A 296 13.17 -7.03 -19.55
CA ARG A 296 12.62 -7.57 -20.81
C ARG A 296 12.04 -8.97 -20.65
N VAL A 297 12.66 -9.80 -19.81
CA VAL A 297 12.18 -11.14 -19.48
C VAL A 297 10.93 -11.08 -18.64
N GLN A 298 10.81 -10.10 -17.74
CA GLN A 298 9.69 -9.95 -16.80
C GLN A 298 8.50 -9.17 -17.37
N GLU A 299 8.67 -8.51 -18.52
CA GLU A 299 7.60 -7.80 -19.22
C GLU A 299 6.58 -8.76 -19.87
N HIS A 300 5.85 -8.27 -20.87
CA HIS A 300 4.82 -9.08 -21.55
C HIS A 300 5.43 -10.33 -22.18
N PRO A 301 4.86 -11.55 -21.94
CA PRO A 301 5.42 -12.82 -22.41
C PRO A 301 5.63 -12.88 -23.94
N GLU A 302 4.86 -12.12 -24.69
CA GLU A 302 4.97 -12.05 -26.16
C GLU A 302 6.38 -11.65 -26.62
N TYR A 303 7.09 -10.81 -25.88
CA TYR A 303 8.47 -10.44 -26.23
C TYR A 303 9.38 -11.67 -26.22
N ILE A 304 9.35 -12.46 -25.14
CA ILE A 304 10.17 -13.66 -24.98
C ILE A 304 9.77 -14.70 -26.01
N ILE A 305 8.46 -14.93 -26.21
CA ILE A 305 7.94 -15.88 -27.19
C ILE A 305 8.44 -15.52 -28.60
N LYS A 306 8.32 -14.26 -29.01
CA LYS A 306 8.83 -13.80 -30.31
C LYS A 306 10.34 -13.92 -30.43
N THR A 307 11.08 -13.62 -29.36
CA THR A 307 12.54 -13.77 -29.35
C THR A 307 12.94 -15.22 -29.50
N ILE A 308 12.26 -16.16 -28.84
CA ILE A 308 12.52 -17.59 -28.98
C ILE A 308 12.19 -18.09 -30.38
N LEU A 309 11.04 -17.68 -30.94
CA LEU A 309 10.59 -18.12 -32.27
C LEU A 309 11.45 -17.56 -33.39
N HIS A 310 11.78 -16.26 -33.34
CA HIS A 310 12.40 -15.55 -34.47
C HIS A 310 13.87 -15.26 -34.28
N GLY A 311 14.40 -15.49 -33.08
CA GLY A 311 15.74 -15.09 -32.72
C GLY A 311 15.87 -13.59 -32.45
N LEU A 312 17.11 -13.16 -32.19
CA LEU A 312 17.41 -11.75 -31.90
C LEU A 312 18.82 -11.43 -32.41
N GLU A 313 18.96 -10.30 -33.09
CA GLU A 313 20.22 -9.82 -33.63
C GLU A 313 20.44 -8.35 -33.27
N GLY A 314 21.72 -7.94 -33.09
CA GLY A 314 22.11 -6.57 -32.87
C GLY A 314 22.32 -6.20 -31.40
N ALA A 315 22.47 -4.89 -31.16
CA ALA A 315 22.73 -4.38 -29.82
C ALA A 315 21.46 -4.40 -28.95
N ILE A 316 21.61 -4.86 -27.71
CA ILE A 316 20.56 -4.84 -26.68
C ILE A 316 20.96 -3.82 -25.62
N ASP A 317 20.11 -2.80 -25.40
CA ASP A 317 20.37 -1.68 -24.49
C ASP A 317 21.72 -0.97 -24.76
N GLY A 318 22.06 -0.83 -26.06
CA GLY A 318 23.31 -0.20 -26.49
C GLY A 318 24.56 -1.05 -26.30
N LYS A 319 24.41 -2.32 -25.87
CA LYS A 319 25.52 -3.27 -25.68
C LYS A 319 25.45 -4.37 -26.75
N THR A 320 26.60 -4.70 -27.32
CA THR A 320 26.80 -5.87 -28.16
C THR A 320 27.34 -7.03 -27.34
N TYR A 321 26.90 -8.24 -27.65
CA TYR A 321 27.31 -9.46 -26.96
C TYR A 321 28.06 -10.37 -27.91
N ALA A 322 28.99 -11.17 -27.37
CA ALA A 322 29.90 -11.98 -28.20
C ALA A 322 29.19 -13.08 -29.00
N ALA A 323 28.02 -13.55 -28.53
CA ALA A 323 27.19 -14.49 -29.30
C ALA A 323 26.65 -13.90 -30.61
N GLY A 324 26.56 -12.54 -30.71
CA GLY A 324 26.13 -11.83 -31.90
C GLY A 324 24.67 -12.03 -32.31
N ILE A 325 24.23 -13.28 -32.40
CA ILE A 325 22.90 -13.67 -32.86
C ILE A 325 22.35 -14.74 -31.92
N MET A 326 21.09 -14.56 -31.49
CA MET A 326 20.28 -15.63 -30.92
C MET A 326 19.49 -16.30 -32.06
N VAL A 327 19.69 -17.59 -32.27
CA VAL A 327 19.01 -18.34 -33.33
C VAL A 327 17.54 -18.54 -32.97
N GLY A 328 16.65 -18.35 -33.95
CA GLY A 328 15.22 -18.60 -33.80
C GLY A 328 14.88 -20.09 -33.81
N ASN A 329 13.82 -20.44 -33.06
CA ASN A 329 13.33 -21.82 -32.88
C ASN A 329 11.90 -21.99 -33.38
N LYS A 330 11.55 -21.40 -34.53
CA LYS A 330 10.18 -21.36 -35.09
C LYS A 330 9.63 -22.71 -35.48
N GLU A 331 10.48 -23.73 -35.66
CA GLU A 331 10.09 -25.09 -36.02
C GLU A 331 9.70 -25.95 -34.79
N GLN A 332 9.84 -25.41 -33.59
CA GLN A 332 9.48 -26.11 -32.35
C GLN A 332 7.96 -26.03 -32.09
N SER A 333 7.44 -26.99 -31.32
CA SER A 333 6.04 -27.01 -30.94
C SER A 333 5.64 -25.90 -29.99
N ASP A 334 4.35 -25.56 -29.97
CA ASP A 334 3.81 -24.56 -28.99
C ASP A 334 4.08 -24.96 -27.53
N ASP A 335 3.97 -26.27 -27.20
CA ASP A 335 4.27 -26.79 -25.86
C ASP A 335 5.75 -26.60 -25.49
N TRP A 336 6.67 -26.80 -26.43
CA TRP A 336 8.09 -26.55 -26.25
C TRP A 336 8.35 -25.05 -25.98
N VAL A 337 7.77 -24.16 -26.78
CA VAL A 337 7.90 -22.71 -26.63
C VAL A 337 7.28 -22.22 -25.33
N ALA A 338 6.11 -22.74 -24.96
CA ALA A 338 5.45 -22.41 -23.72
C ALA A 338 6.29 -22.85 -22.49
N SER A 339 6.85 -24.06 -22.53
CA SER A 339 7.65 -24.61 -21.46
C SER A 339 8.94 -23.80 -21.20
N ILE A 340 9.71 -23.50 -22.26
CA ILE A 340 10.94 -22.69 -22.11
C ILE A 340 10.63 -21.25 -21.70
N THR A 341 9.56 -20.66 -22.23
CA THR A 341 9.13 -19.32 -21.86
C THR A 341 8.76 -19.25 -20.36
N SER A 342 8.02 -20.24 -19.88
CA SER A 342 7.63 -20.34 -18.47
C SER A 342 8.82 -20.49 -17.54
N TYR A 343 9.82 -21.27 -17.93
CA TYR A 343 11.03 -21.47 -17.14
C TYR A 343 11.93 -20.23 -17.05
N ILE A 344 12.07 -19.48 -18.14
CA ILE A 344 12.90 -18.27 -18.21
C ILE A 344 12.29 -17.11 -17.40
N ARG A 345 10.99 -17.06 -17.24
CA ARG A 345 10.25 -16.01 -16.53
C ARG A 345 10.09 -16.28 -15.05
#